data_bba4e4d63e3badc9342d3a174005ccb5
#
_entry.id   bba4e4d63e3badc9342d3a174005ccb5
#
_cell.length_a   1.000
_cell.length_b   1.000
_cell.length_c   1.000
_cell.angle_alpha   90.00
_cell.angle_beta   90.00
_cell.angle_gamma   90.00
#
_symmetry.space_group_name_H-M   'P 1'
#
loop_
_entity.id
_entity.type
_entity.pdbx_description
1 polymer ?
#
loop_
_entity_poly.entity_id
_entity_poly.type
_entity_poly.pdbx_seq_one_letter_code
_entity_poly.pdbx_strand_id
1 'polypeptide(L)'
;MTELHTLFLDLDDTLYPHGNGVWHAIGDRITLFLMDRLGLTEPEAIDLRRQYFEHYGTTLNGLRLHHQIDPADYLQFVHDLPLARYLQPDPALRQMLAGLRVQRVVFTNADRAHAERVLQALDIAECVSSIIDIYALEFANKPELASYLRAMALAGSPGPEACVLVDDMPRNLYPASGLGMTTVYVGPGSPPGAIHHRLDRIHRLPQVIPALRAPDA
;
A
#
# COMPACT_ATOMS: atom_id res chain seq x y z
N MET A 1 24.26 -7.63 12.54
CA MET A 1 22.98 -7.44 11.82
C MET A 1 22.58 -5.99 12.05
N THR A 2 22.18 -5.27 11.01
CA THR A 2 21.68 -3.90 11.13
C THR A 2 20.39 -3.91 11.95
N GLU A 3 20.25 -3.00 12.90
CA GLU A 3 19.03 -2.86 13.69
C GLU A 3 17.89 -2.34 12.78
N LEU A 4 16.72 -2.99 12.84
CA LEU A 4 15.56 -2.55 12.08
C LEU A 4 14.98 -1.27 12.69
N HIS A 5 14.72 -0.28 11.84
CA HIS A 5 14.22 1.04 12.22
C HIS A 5 12.79 1.28 11.72
N THR A 6 12.52 0.97 10.46
CA THR A 6 11.26 1.34 9.81
C THR A 6 10.59 0.13 9.17
N LEU A 7 9.32 -0.05 9.50
CA LEU A 7 8.40 -0.97 8.83
C LEU A 7 7.47 -0.16 7.93
N PHE A 8 7.67 -0.25 6.65
CA PHE A 8 6.75 0.27 5.63
C PHE A 8 5.66 -0.76 5.37
N LEU A 9 4.43 -0.33 5.49
CA LEU A 9 3.23 -1.12 5.30
C LEU A 9 2.46 -0.55 4.11
N ASP A 10 2.28 -1.32 3.07
CA ASP A 10 1.22 -1.02 2.12
C ASP A 10 -0.14 -1.11 2.81
N LEU A 11 -1.17 -0.53 2.21
CA LEU A 11 -2.48 -0.37 2.82
C LEU A 11 -3.47 -1.41 2.29
N ASP A 12 -3.89 -1.22 1.03
CA ASP A 12 -4.99 -1.95 0.43
C ASP A 12 -4.57 -3.39 0.10
N ASP A 13 -5.43 -4.36 0.45
CA ASP A 13 -5.14 -5.80 0.31
C ASP A 13 -3.88 -6.29 1.07
N THR A 14 -3.23 -5.43 1.87
CA THR A 14 -2.09 -5.76 2.74
C THR A 14 -2.47 -5.75 4.23
N LEU A 15 -3.05 -4.65 4.74
CA LEU A 15 -3.51 -4.55 6.13
C LEU A 15 -4.83 -5.28 6.38
N TYR A 16 -5.52 -5.63 5.35
CA TYR A 16 -6.73 -6.46 5.35
C TYR A 16 -6.64 -7.49 4.21
N PRO A 17 -7.35 -8.63 4.31
CA PRO A 17 -7.16 -9.72 3.36
C PRO A 17 -7.72 -9.42 1.98
N HIS A 18 -7.04 -9.91 0.95
CA HIS A 18 -7.57 -9.99 -0.41
C HIS A 18 -8.99 -10.57 -0.44
N GLY A 19 -9.80 -10.07 -1.36
CA GLY A 19 -11.13 -10.61 -1.61
C GLY A 19 -12.20 -10.13 -0.64
N ASN A 20 -11.90 -9.18 0.25
CA ASN A 20 -12.92 -8.54 1.09
C ASN A 20 -13.85 -7.60 0.32
N GLY A 21 -13.49 -7.24 -0.92
CA GLY A 21 -14.31 -6.45 -1.84
C GLY A 21 -13.91 -4.97 -1.96
N VAL A 22 -13.04 -4.42 -1.10
CA VAL A 22 -12.61 -3.00 -1.18
C VAL A 22 -11.91 -2.72 -2.50
N TRP A 23 -10.90 -3.53 -2.86
CA TRP A 23 -10.15 -3.34 -4.10
C TRP A 23 -11.03 -3.45 -5.35
N HIS A 24 -12.00 -4.38 -5.32
CA HIS A 24 -12.97 -4.51 -6.40
C HIS A 24 -13.85 -3.26 -6.52
N ALA A 25 -14.38 -2.78 -5.39
CA ALA A 25 -15.20 -1.58 -5.36
C ALA A 25 -14.44 -0.32 -5.82
N ILE A 26 -13.15 -0.17 -5.45
CA ILE A 26 -12.28 0.89 -5.99
C ILE A 26 -12.16 0.74 -7.52
N GLY A 27 -11.94 -0.49 -8.01
CA GLY A 27 -11.86 -0.77 -9.43
C GLY A 27 -13.12 -0.39 -10.21
N ASP A 28 -14.30 -0.65 -9.65
CA ASP A 28 -15.59 -0.25 -10.23
C ASP A 28 -15.73 1.28 -10.26
N ARG A 29 -15.33 1.96 -9.17
CA ARG A 29 -15.34 3.42 -9.10
C ARG A 29 -14.38 4.05 -10.10
N ILE A 30 -13.20 3.47 -10.32
CA ILE A 30 -12.25 3.91 -11.36
C ILE A 30 -12.91 3.78 -12.73
N THR A 31 -13.55 2.65 -13.03
CA THR A 31 -14.25 2.42 -14.30
C THR A 31 -15.34 3.46 -14.51
N LEU A 32 -16.17 3.70 -13.49
CA LEU A 32 -17.23 4.73 -13.55
C LEU A 32 -16.65 6.15 -13.77
N PHE A 33 -15.54 6.48 -13.11
CA PHE A 33 -14.87 7.77 -13.31
C PHE A 33 -14.43 7.96 -14.77
N LEU A 34 -13.82 6.92 -15.35
CA LEU A 34 -13.36 6.97 -16.75
C LEU A 34 -14.53 7.11 -17.73
N MET A 35 -15.64 6.42 -17.49
CA MET A 35 -16.86 6.56 -18.30
C MET A 35 -17.43 7.97 -18.21
N ASP A 36 -17.51 8.53 -17.01
CA ASP A 36 -18.14 9.85 -16.77
C ASP A 36 -17.26 11.02 -17.24
N ARG A 37 -15.96 10.98 -16.96
CA ARG A 37 -15.05 12.09 -17.26
C ARG A 37 -14.42 12.05 -18.66
N LEU A 38 -14.30 10.87 -19.25
CA LEU A 38 -13.69 10.70 -20.59
C LEU A 38 -14.70 10.28 -21.65
N GLY A 39 -15.96 10.01 -21.28
CA GLY A 39 -17.02 9.58 -22.21
C GLY A 39 -16.78 8.17 -22.79
N LEU A 40 -16.02 7.33 -22.10
CA LEU A 40 -15.69 5.98 -22.55
C LEU A 40 -16.87 5.02 -22.32
N THR A 41 -16.96 4.00 -23.14
CA THR A 41 -17.78 2.82 -22.84
C THR A 41 -17.14 2.01 -21.72
N GLU A 42 -17.91 1.17 -21.03
CA GLU A 42 -17.39 0.35 -19.95
C GLU A 42 -16.20 -0.55 -20.38
N PRO A 43 -16.23 -1.28 -21.52
CA PRO A 43 -15.08 -2.05 -21.99
C PRO A 43 -13.83 -1.20 -22.23
N GLU A 44 -13.97 0.00 -22.84
CA GLU A 44 -12.85 0.91 -23.06
C GLU A 44 -12.28 1.43 -21.75
N ALA A 45 -13.13 1.75 -20.77
CA ALA A 45 -12.71 2.18 -19.45
C ALA A 45 -11.94 1.08 -18.70
N ILE A 46 -12.40 -0.16 -18.75
CA ILE A 46 -11.71 -1.32 -18.15
C ILE A 46 -10.34 -1.53 -18.81
N ASP A 47 -10.27 -1.45 -20.12
CA ASP A 47 -9.01 -1.63 -20.86
C ASP A 47 -8.03 -0.49 -20.57
N LEU A 48 -8.49 0.76 -20.56
CA LEU A 48 -7.64 1.92 -20.25
C LEU A 48 -7.12 1.86 -18.82
N ARG A 49 -7.98 1.50 -17.85
CA ARG A 49 -7.59 1.29 -16.44
C ARG A 49 -6.46 0.27 -16.33
N ARG A 50 -6.60 -0.89 -17.00
CA ARG A 50 -5.59 -1.94 -17.00
C ARG A 50 -4.28 -1.45 -17.62
N GLN A 51 -4.32 -0.83 -18.81
CA GLN A 51 -3.14 -0.30 -19.49
C GLN A 51 -2.40 0.71 -18.63
N TYR A 52 -3.11 1.65 -18.00
CA TYR A 52 -2.47 2.66 -17.16
C TYR A 52 -1.89 2.08 -15.88
N PHE A 53 -2.58 1.13 -15.27
CA PHE A 53 -2.06 0.42 -14.11
C PHE A 53 -0.79 -0.37 -14.43
N GLU A 54 -0.73 -1.02 -15.58
CA GLU A 54 0.44 -1.79 -16.02
C GLU A 54 1.64 -0.90 -16.36
N HIS A 55 1.41 0.20 -17.12
CA HIS A 55 2.49 1.04 -17.64
C HIS A 55 2.98 2.12 -16.66
N TYR A 56 2.08 2.69 -15.87
CA TYR A 56 2.37 3.84 -15.00
C TYR A 56 2.27 3.52 -13.50
N GLY A 57 2.04 2.26 -13.14
CA GLY A 57 1.92 1.83 -11.75
C GLY A 57 0.55 2.09 -11.15
N THR A 58 -0.12 3.17 -11.52
CA THR A 58 -1.49 3.50 -11.15
C THR A 58 -2.27 4.08 -12.33
N THR A 59 -3.60 3.91 -12.32
CA THR A 59 -4.48 4.57 -13.30
C THR A 59 -4.37 6.10 -13.20
N LEU A 60 -4.24 6.62 -11.97
CA LEU A 60 -4.08 8.06 -11.73
C LEU A 60 -2.89 8.66 -12.48
N ASN A 61 -1.71 8.02 -12.44
CA ASN A 61 -0.54 8.56 -13.12
C ASN A 61 -0.72 8.59 -14.64
N GLY A 62 -1.33 7.57 -15.22
CA GLY A 62 -1.70 7.59 -16.64
C GLY A 62 -2.66 8.74 -16.98
N LEU A 63 -3.69 8.95 -16.14
CA LEU A 63 -4.65 10.04 -16.33
C LEU A 63 -4.02 11.43 -16.22
N ARG A 64 -3.12 11.63 -15.27
CA ARG A 64 -2.38 12.90 -15.11
C ARG A 64 -1.52 13.21 -16.33
N LEU A 65 -0.86 12.21 -16.89
CA LEU A 65 0.04 12.38 -18.04
C LEU A 65 -0.72 12.62 -19.34
N HIS A 66 -1.85 11.96 -19.56
CA HIS A 66 -2.51 11.92 -20.86
C HIS A 66 -3.83 12.71 -20.94
N HIS A 67 -4.49 12.97 -19.80
CA HIS A 67 -5.83 13.57 -19.78
C HIS A 67 -5.95 14.82 -18.92
N GLN A 68 -4.87 15.28 -18.27
CA GLN A 68 -4.86 16.47 -17.40
C GLN A 68 -5.97 16.43 -16.31
N ILE A 69 -6.28 15.23 -15.81
CA ILE A 69 -7.27 15.03 -14.75
C ILE A 69 -6.73 15.62 -13.44
N ASP A 70 -7.60 16.30 -12.70
CA ASP A 70 -7.31 16.75 -11.34
C ASP A 70 -7.20 15.53 -10.41
N PRO A 71 -6.03 15.29 -9.79
CA PRO A 71 -5.85 14.18 -8.86
C PRO A 71 -6.82 14.21 -7.68
N ALA A 72 -7.21 15.40 -7.21
CA ALA A 72 -8.12 15.52 -6.07
C ALA A 72 -9.53 15.04 -6.42
N ASP A 73 -10.07 15.45 -7.60
CA ASP A 73 -11.36 14.96 -8.09
C ASP A 73 -11.34 13.43 -8.27
N TYR A 74 -10.26 12.90 -8.87
CA TYR A 74 -10.12 11.46 -9.07
C TYR A 74 -10.09 10.70 -7.75
N LEU A 75 -9.18 11.05 -6.83
CA LEU A 75 -8.99 10.32 -5.58
C LEU A 75 -10.22 10.40 -4.68
N GLN A 76 -10.86 11.57 -4.58
CA GLN A 76 -12.11 11.73 -3.86
C GLN A 76 -13.20 10.83 -4.44
N PHE A 77 -13.34 10.80 -5.77
CA PHE A 77 -14.35 9.99 -6.43
C PHE A 77 -14.12 8.49 -6.23
N VAL A 78 -12.92 8.00 -6.50
CA VAL A 78 -12.64 6.54 -6.48
C VAL A 78 -12.62 5.95 -5.08
N HIS A 79 -12.27 6.75 -4.07
CA HIS A 79 -12.25 6.33 -2.68
C HIS A 79 -13.55 6.64 -1.90
N ASP A 80 -14.57 7.23 -2.52
CA ASP A 80 -15.89 7.42 -1.89
C ASP A 80 -16.64 6.08 -1.78
N LEU A 81 -16.25 5.30 -0.78
CA LEU A 81 -16.75 3.96 -0.52
C LEU A 81 -17.26 3.84 0.92
N PRO A 82 -18.34 3.09 1.14
CA PRO A 82 -18.83 2.75 2.50
C PRO A 82 -17.95 1.66 3.12
N LEU A 83 -16.74 1.99 3.57
CA LEU A 83 -15.74 1.02 4.04
C LEU A 83 -16.26 0.09 5.15
N ALA A 84 -17.19 0.55 5.99
CA ALA A 84 -17.82 -0.29 7.02
C ALA A 84 -18.60 -1.51 6.48
N ARG A 85 -18.89 -1.55 5.19
CA ARG A 85 -19.48 -2.74 4.52
C ARG A 85 -18.45 -3.83 4.25
N TYR A 86 -17.18 -3.47 4.18
CA TYR A 86 -16.08 -4.33 3.75
C TYR A 86 -15.09 -4.63 4.87
N LEU A 87 -14.87 -3.66 5.75
CA LEU A 87 -13.86 -3.71 6.82
C LEU A 87 -14.55 -3.72 8.19
N GLN A 88 -13.94 -4.45 9.11
CA GLN A 88 -14.32 -4.50 10.51
C GLN A 88 -13.07 -4.32 11.37
N PRO A 89 -13.19 -3.85 12.61
CA PRO A 89 -12.07 -3.80 13.56
C PRO A 89 -11.32 -5.14 13.64
N ASP A 90 -9.99 -5.07 13.60
CA ASP A 90 -9.11 -6.24 13.71
C ASP A 90 -8.23 -6.17 14.97
N PRO A 91 -8.74 -6.67 16.12
CA PRO A 91 -7.99 -6.65 17.38
C PRO A 91 -6.68 -7.43 17.34
N ALA A 92 -6.60 -8.48 16.52
CA ALA A 92 -5.38 -9.29 16.37
C ALA A 92 -4.30 -8.52 15.63
N LEU A 93 -4.66 -7.81 14.54
CA LEU A 93 -3.76 -6.90 13.83
C LEU A 93 -3.32 -5.75 14.75
N ARG A 94 -4.24 -5.13 15.47
CA ARG A 94 -3.94 -4.08 16.44
C ARG A 94 -2.92 -4.56 17.48
N GLN A 95 -3.15 -5.71 18.11
CA GLN A 95 -2.25 -6.29 19.09
C GLN A 95 -0.86 -6.59 18.48
N MET A 96 -0.82 -7.15 17.29
CA MET A 96 0.43 -7.44 16.57
C MET A 96 1.22 -6.17 16.32
N LEU A 97 0.61 -5.14 15.72
CA LEU A 97 1.26 -3.87 15.40
C LEU A 97 1.74 -3.14 16.66
N ALA A 98 0.94 -3.10 17.72
CA ALA A 98 1.29 -2.47 19.00
C ALA A 98 2.50 -3.14 19.67
N GLY A 99 2.72 -4.44 19.46
CA GLY A 99 3.86 -5.19 19.98
C GLY A 99 5.17 -5.00 19.20
N LEU A 100 5.18 -4.21 18.11
CA LEU A 100 6.38 -3.94 17.33
C LEU A 100 7.12 -2.72 17.88
N ARG A 101 8.45 -2.79 17.94
CA ARG A 101 9.30 -1.71 18.44
C ARG A 101 9.89 -0.79 17.38
N VAL A 102 9.57 -1.03 16.12
CA VAL A 102 10.01 -0.23 14.99
C VAL A 102 8.97 0.85 14.65
N GLN A 103 9.39 1.90 13.96
CA GLN A 103 8.48 2.88 13.37
C GLN A 103 7.58 2.18 12.32
N ARG A 104 6.26 2.35 12.43
CA ARG A 104 5.28 1.77 11.52
C ARG A 104 4.72 2.87 10.62
N VAL A 105 5.05 2.81 9.35
CA VAL A 105 4.73 3.82 8.35
C VAL A 105 3.86 3.21 7.28
N VAL A 106 2.66 3.72 7.09
CA VAL A 106 1.87 3.38 5.90
C VAL A 106 2.51 4.03 4.69
N PHE A 107 2.80 3.22 3.66
CA PHE A 107 3.40 3.65 2.39
C PHE A 107 2.49 3.20 1.26
N THR A 108 1.60 4.07 0.81
CA THR A 108 0.52 3.75 -0.12
C THR A 108 0.53 4.61 -1.37
N ASN A 109 0.00 4.05 -2.47
CA ASN A 109 -0.31 4.78 -3.70
C ASN A 109 -1.69 5.49 -3.65
N ALA A 110 -2.46 5.29 -2.57
CA ALA A 110 -3.70 6.00 -2.30
C ALA A 110 -3.44 7.37 -1.66
N ASP A 111 -4.49 8.15 -1.43
CA ASP A 111 -4.42 9.40 -0.66
C ASP A 111 -4.56 9.16 0.84
N ARG A 112 -4.14 10.18 1.61
CA ARG A 112 -4.21 10.18 3.08
C ARG A 112 -5.62 9.97 3.61
N ALA A 113 -6.64 10.60 2.99
CA ALA A 113 -8.01 10.53 3.48
C ALA A 113 -8.56 9.09 3.39
N HIS A 114 -8.26 8.37 2.30
CA HIS A 114 -8.57 6.94 2.19
C HIS A 114 -7.82 6.13 3.24
N ALA A 115 -6.52 6.35 3.38
CA ALA A 115 -5.70 5.61 4.35
C ALA A 115 -6.21 5.78 5.79
N GLU A 116 -6.52 7.01 6.21
CA GLU A 116 -7.06 7.28 7.54
C GLU A 116 -8.40 6.57 7.78
N ARG A 117 -9.29 6.56 6.79
CA ARG A 117 -10.58 5.85 6.87
C ARG A 117 -10.41 4.34 6.98
N VAL A 118 -9.46 3.75 6.24
CA VAL A 118 -9.14 2.31 6.33
C VAL A 118 -8.58 1.99 7.71
N LEU A 119 -7.61 2.76 8.21
CA LEU A 119 -7.00 2.56 9.52
C LEU A 119 -8.03 2.68 10.66
N GLN A 120 -8.97 3.64 10.55
CA GLN A 120 -10.08 3.79 11.48
C GLN A 120 -11.04 2.59 11.42
N ALA A 121 -11.41 2.14 10.22
CA ALA A 121 -12.31 0.99 10.06
C ALA A 121 -11.73 -0.31 10.64
N LEU A 122 -10.40 -0.48 10.59
CA LEU A 122 -9.67 -1.61 11.18
C LEU A 122 -9.35 -1.42 12.67
N ASP A 123 -9.60 -0.25 13.25
CA ASP A 123 -9.26 0.14 14.64
C ASP A 123 -7.75 0.04 14.92
N ILE A 124 -6.91 0.48 13.98
CA ILE A 124 -5.44 0.45 14.08
C ILE A 124 -4.76 1.80 13.85
N ALA A 125 -5.52 2.89 13.78
CA ALA A 125 -4.97 4.22 13.48
C ALA A 125 -3.86 4.64 14.47
N GLU A 126 -4.02 4.33 15.75
CA GLU A 126 -3.04 4.61 16.81
C GLU A 126 -1.77 3.74 16.73
N CYS A 127 -1.82 2.63 15.97
CA CYS A 127 -0.69 1.73 15.80
C CYS A 127 0.28 2.21 14.71
N VAL A 128 -0.09 3.24 13.93
CA VAL A 128 0.68 3.77 12.81
C VAL A 128 1.36 5.08 13.20
N SER A 129 2.66 5.21 12.94
CA SER A 129 3.45 6.40 13.27
C SER A 129 3.23 7.55 12.28
N SER A 130 3.05 7.21 11.00
CA SER A 130 2.82 8.18 9.92
C SER A 130 2.24 7.52 8.67
N ILE A 131 1.69 8.35 7.78
CA ILE A 131 1.18 7.95 6.47
C ILE A 131 1.96 8.72 5.41
N ILE A 132 2.59 7.99 4.49
CA ILE A 132 3.23 8.50 3.28
C ILE A 132 2.32 8.10 2.11
N ASP A 133 1.56 9.05 1.67
CA ASP A 133 0.55 8.92 0.62
C ASP A 133 1.07 9.42 -0.74
N ILE A 134 0.26 9.32 -1.77
CA ILE A 134 0.63 9.72 -3.13
C ILE A 134 1.00 11.20 -3.25
N TYR A 135 0.42 12.09 -2.42
CA TYR A 135 0.77 13.51 -2.41
C TYR A 135 2.13 13.76 -1.74
N ALA A 136 2.41 13.11 -0.61
CA ALA A 136 3.70 13.17 0.05
C ALA A 136 4.84 12.65 -0.85
N LEU A 137 4.50 11.70 -1.73
CA LEU A 137 5.41 11.17 -2.75
C LEU A 137 5.52 12.05 -4.00
N GLU A 138 4.81 13.20 -4.07
CA GLU A 138 4.73 14.04 -5.27
C GLU A 138 4.37 13.24 -6.53
N PHE A 139 3.49 12.27 -6.36
CA PHE A 139 3.01 11.33 -7.38
C PHE A 139 4.07 10.36 -7.96
N ALA A 140 5.23 10.25 -7.35
CA ALA A 140 6.10 9.10 -7.57
C ALA A 140 5.48 7.89 -6.87
N ASN A 141 4.82 7.02 -7.63
CA ASN A 141 4.12 5.88 -7.05
C ASN A 141 4.98 4.61 -7.04
N LYS A 142 4.67 3.64 -6.17
CA LYS A 142 5.21 2.29 -6.32
C LYS A 142 4.75 1.71 -7.67
N PRO A 143 5.63 1.05 -8.46
CA PRO A 143 6.97 0.56 -8.13
C PRO A 143 8.14 1.47 -8.57
N GLU A 144 7.93 2.76 -8.82
CA GLU A 144 9.00 3.67 -9.21
C GLU A 144 10.05 3.83 -8.10
N LEU A 145 11.34 3.73 -8.44
CA LEU A 145 12.45 3.81 -7.49
C LEU A 145 12.41 5.08 -6.63
N ALA A 146 12.02 6.20 -7.23
CA ALA A 146 11.91 7.49 -6.56
C ALA A 146 10.95 7.45 -5.37
N SER A 147 9.87 6.66 -5.44
CA SER A 147 8.90 6.54 -4.35
C SER A 147 9.52 5.93 -3.08
N TYR A 148 10.39 4.94 -3.22
CA TYR A 148 11.05 4.28 -2.08
C TYR A 148 12.09 5.19 -1.44
N LEU A 149 12.94 5.84 -2.25
CA LEU A 149 13.94 6.79 -1.78
C LEU A 149 13.28 7.94 -1.02
N ARG A 150 12.18 8.47 -1.55
CA ARG A 150 11.41 9.52 -0.91
C ARG A 150 10.73 9.04 0.37
N ALA A 151 10.14 7.85 0.36
CA ALA A 151 9.51 7.27 1.55
C ALA A 151 10.53 7.08 2.69
N MET A 152 11.73 6.58 2.39
CA MET A 152 12.81 6.46 3.37
C MET A 152 13.21 7.82 3.94
N ALA A 153 13.37 8.82 3.09
CA ALA A 153 13.73 10.19 3.53
C ALA A 153 12.66 10.79 4.44
N LEU A 154 11.38 10.69 4.07
CA LEU A 154 10.24 11.17 4.85
C LEU A 154 10.08 10.43 6.20
N ALA A 155 10.43 9.16 6.24
CA ALA A 155 10.41 8.37 7.47
C ALA A 155 11.67 8.56 8.34
N GLY A 156 12.68 9.34 7.89
CA GLY A 156 13.94 9.48 8.60
C GLY A 156 14.72 8.18 8.74
N SER A 157 14.55 7.25 7.80
CA SER A 157 15.20 5.94 7.84
C SER A 157 16.69 6.05 7.61
N PRO A 158 17.54 5.35 8.39
CA PRO A 158 19.00 5.46 8.27
C PRO A 158 19.56 4.83 7.00
N GLY A 159 18.87 3.85 6.43
CA GLY A 159 19.24 3.17 5.18
C GLY A 159 18.27 2.05 4.83
N PRO A 160 18.32 1.53 3.59
CA PRO A 160 17.39 0.48 3.15
C PRO A 160 17.52 -0.82 3.94
N GLU A 161 18.72 -1.16 4.40
CA GLU A 161 19.00 -2.35 5.21
C GLU A 161 18.36 -2.33 6.61
N ALA A 162 17.95 -1.13 7.08
CA ALA A 162 17.20 -0.95 8.31
C ALA A 162 15.68 -0.90 8.08
N CYS A 163 15.23 -1.16 6.84
CA CYS A 163 13.84 -1.07 6.44
C CYS A 163 13.25 -2.43 6.07
N VAL A 164 12.00 -2.62 6.44
CA VAL A 164 11.15 -3.72 5.97
C VAL A 164 10.01 -3.14 5.14
N LEU A 165 9.73 -3.70 3.98
CA LEU A 165 8.52 -3.39 3.20
C LEU A 165 7.61 -4.61 3.18
N VAL A 166 6.33 -4.39 3.54
CA VAL A 166 5.25 -5.38 3.44
C VAL A 166 4.26 -4.90 2.39
N ASP A 167 3.99 -5.71 1.38
CA ASP A 167 3.13 -5.32 0.24
C ASP A 167 2.52 -6.58 -0.39
N ASP A 168 1.30 -6.49 -0.93
CA ASP A 168 0.60 -7.57 -1.62
C ASP A 168 0.95 -7.69 -3.10
N MET A 169 1.62 -6.65 -3.65
CA MET A 169 2.01 -6.61 -5.05
C MET A 169 3.48 -6.94 -5.23
N PRO A 170 3.83 -8.10 -5.84
CA PRO A 170 5.24 -8.50 -6.06
C PRO A 170 6.06 -7.43 -6.79
N ARG A 171 5.45 -6.74 -7.77
CA ARG A 171 6.12 -5.68 -8.53
C ARG A 171 6.59 -4.52 -7.65
N ASN A 172 5.92 -4.27 -6.51
CA ASN A 172 6.33 -3.24 -5.56
C ASN A 172 7.48 -3.72 -4.66
N LEU A 173 7.61 -5.02 -4.45
CA LEU A 173 8.66 -5.60 -3.60
C LEU A 173 10.01 -5.72 -4.32
N TYR A 174 10.03 -5.87 -5.64
CA TYR A 174 11.28 -6.04 -6.39
C TYR A 174 12.21 -4.82 -6.30
N PRO A 175 11.75 -3.57 -6.53
CA PRO A 175 12.62 -2.41 -6.36
C PRO A 175 13.12 -2.24 -4.92
N ALA A 176 12.27 -2.51 -3.93
CA ALA A 176 12.65 -2.46 -2.52
C ALA A 176 13.75 -3.48 -2.17
N SER A 177 13.61 -4.73 -2.66
CA SER A 177 14.64 -5.76 -2.53
C SER A 177 15.95 -5.35 -3.23
N GLY A 178 15.86 -4.76 -4.43
CA GLY A 178 17.01 -4.25 -5.16
C GLY A 178 17.76 -3.12 -4.45
N LEU A 179 17.07 -2.34 -3.63
CA LEU A 179 17.65 -1.31 -2.76
C LEU A 179 18.33 -1.89 -1.51
N GLY A 180 18.02 -3.13 -1.13
CA GLY A 180 18.52 -3.78 0.10
C GLY A 180 17.53 -3.77 1.26
N MET A 181 16.27 -3.42 1.05
CA MET A 181 15.23 -3.58 2.06
C MET A 181 14.88 -5.06 2.26
N THR A 182 14.51 -5.44 3.48
CA THR A 182 13.83 -6.72 3.70
C THR A 182 12.40 -6.63 3.17
N THR A 183 11.99 -7.58 2.32
CA THR A 183 10.68 -7.57 1.66
C THR A 183 9.81 -8.73 2.11
N VAL A 184 8.53 -8.44 2.35
CA VAL A 184 7.52 -9.42 2.76
C VAL A 184 6.32 -9.31 1.84
N TYR A 185 6.03 -10.38 1.14
CA TYR A 185 4.80 -10.53 0.37
C TYR A 185 3.66 -11.01 1.27
N VAL A 186 2.51 -10.37 1.18
CA VAL A 186 1.29 -10.81 1.85
C VAL A 186 0.24 -11.12 0.78
N GLY A 187 -0.21 -12.36 0.73
CA GLY A 187 -1.22 -12.77 -0.24
C GLY A 187 -1.17 -14.25 -0.57
N PRO A 188 -2.05 -14.71 -1.46
CA PRO A 188 -2.11 -16.11 -1.86
C PRO A 188 -0.93 -16.49 -2.75
N GLY A 189 -0.50 -17.74 -2.64
CA GLY A 189 0.52 -18.31 -3.50
C GLY A 189 1.95 -17.88 -3.17
N SER A 190 2.85 -18.10 -4.13
CA SER A 190 4.28 -17.80 -4.01
C SER A 190 4.74 -17.09 -5.27
N PRO A 191 4.72 -15.77 -5.31
CA PRO A 191 5.20 -15.03 -6.47
C PRO A 191 6.68 -15.33 -6.72
N PRO A 192 7.14 -15.35 -7.98
CA PRO A 192 8.53 -15.53 -8.33
C PRO A 192 9.39 -14.34 -7.89
N GLY A 193 10.71 -14.51 -7.94
CA GLY A 193 11.68 -13.42 -7.76
C GLY A 193 12.21 -13.26 -6.34
N ALA A 194 13.02 -12.21 -6.15
CA ALA A 194 13.78 -11.95 -4.93
C ALA A 194 12.90 -11.27 -3.86
N ILE A 195 12.03 -12.05 -3.23
CA ILE A 195 11.22 -11.66 -2.08
C ILE A 195 11.69 -12.48 -0.88
N HIS A 196 12.05 -11.79 0.22
CA HIS A 196 12.68 -12.43 1.38
C HIS A 196 11.72 -13.33 2.16
N HIS A 197 10.48 -12.86 2.38
CA HIS A 197 9.48 -13.60 3.14
C HIS A 197 8.12 -13.56 2.44
N ARG A 198 7.29 -14.58 2.73
CA ARG A 198 5.92 -14.71 2.21
C ARG A 198 4.98 -15.11 3.33
N LEU A 199 3.82 -14.45 3.36
CA LEU A 199 2.78 -14.67 4.35
C LEU A 199 1.42 -14.74 3.67
N ASP A 200 0.53 -15.55 4.19
CA ASP A 200 -0.88 -15.56 3.83
C ASP A 200 -1.64 -14.39 4.47
N ARG A 201 -1.16 -13.93 5.64
CA ARG A 201 -1.73 -12.83 6.41
C ARG A 201 -0.65 -12.06 7.16
N ILE A 202 -0.78 -10.75 7.20
CA ILE A 202 0.16 -9.85 7.87
C ILE A 202 0.35 -10.15 9.38
N HIS A 203 -0.66 -10.71 10.06
CA HIS A 203 -0.61 -11.08 11.48
C HIS A 203 0.57 -11.98 11.84
N ARG A 204 1.10 -12.72 10.87
CA ARG A 204 2.26 -13.61 11.04
C ARG A 204 3.61 -12.93 10.86
N LEU A 205 3.63 -11.61 10.61
CA LEU A 205 4.86 -10.86 10.34
C LEU A 205 5.95 -11.09 11.40
N PRO A 206 5.67 -11.08 12.72
CA PRO A 206 6.70 -11.32 13.73
C PRO A 206 7.21 -12.76 13.78
N GLN A 207 6.57 -13.70 13.10
CA GLN A 207 7.06 -15.09 13.00
C GLN A 207 8.19 -15.23 11.98
N VAL A 208 8.15 -14.41 10.92
CA VAL A 208 9.17 -14.44 9.85
C VAL A 208 10.26 -13.41 10.06
N ILE A 209 9.98 -12.33 10.82
CA ILE A 209 10.95 -11.30 11.21
C ILE A 209 10.87 -11.07 12.74
N PRO A 210 11.40 -11.97 13.57
CA PRO A 210 11.34 -11.83 15.02
C PRO A 210 11.99 -10.55 15.55
N ALA A 211 12.98 -10.00 14.82
CA ALA A 211 13.67 -8.77 15.17
C ALA A 211 12.75 -7.52 15.22
N LEU A 212 11.52 -7.59 14.70
CA LEU A 212 10.53 -6.52 14.85
C LEU A 212 9.93 -6.43 16.25
N ARG A 213 9.98 -7.50 17.06
CA ARG A 213 9.46 -7.51 18.43
C ARG A 213 10.43 -6.87 19.41
N ALA A 214 9.87 -6.38 20.53
CA ALA A 214 10.70 -6.16 21.70
C ALA A 214 11.31 -7.50 22.19
N PRO A 215 12.55 -7.52 22.71
CA PRO A 215 13.06 -8.69 23.36
C PRO A 215 12.08 -9.08 24.48
N ASP A 216 11.83 -10.39 24.62
CA ASP A 216 11.06 -10.91 25.73
C ASP A 216 11.75 -10.47 27.03
N ALA A 217 10.99 -9.83 27.92
CA ALA A 217 11.48 -9.31 29.19
C ALA A 217 11.76 -10.46 30.17
#